data_d4bfc2e5ab2d053931a1fbc93d305a62
#
_entry.id   d4bfc2e5ab2d053931a1fbc93d305a62
#
_cell.length_a   1.000
_cell.length_b   1.000
_cell.length_c   1.000
_cell.angle_alpha   90.00
_cell.angle_beta   90.00
_cell.angle_gamma   90.00
#
_symmetry.space_group_name_H-M   'P 1'
#
loop_
_entity.id
_entity.type
_entity.pdbx_description
1 polymer ?
#
loop_
_entity_poly.entity_id
_entity_poly.type
_entity_poly.pdbx_seq_one_letter_code
_entity_poly.pdbx_strand_id
1 'polypeptide(L)'
;MLQNYPNTQLFLDGEWRDSVSKETLEIINPATEEVIGKLSHARKEDLDIALTAADKAFKKWKDVSAYERSKIMRKAADIFRSRADYIAKLLTLSLIHI
;
A
#
# COMPACT_ATOMS: atom_id res chain seq x y z
N MET A 1 -10.03 -19.29 -1.82
CA MET A 1 -9.61 -18.58 -0.62
C MET A 1 -8.17 -18.14 -0.75
N LEU A 2 -7.84 -16.96 -0.32
CA LEU A 2 -6.47 -16.46 -0.34
C LEU A 2 -5.66 -17.18 0.73
N GLN A 3 -4.71 -18.02 0.31
CA GLN A 3 -3.88 -18.80 1.24
C GLN A 3 -2.61 -18.05 1.60
N ASN A 4 -2.10 -17.25 0.69
CA ASN A 4 -0.87 -16.51 0.89
C ASN A 4 -1.15 -15.02 0.88
N TYR A 5 -0.73 -14.36 1.93
CA TYR A 5 -0.72 -12.91 1.97
C TYR A 5 0.48 -12.41 1.16
N PRO A 6 0.32 -11.45 0.27
CA PRO A 6 1.46 -10.98 -0.50
C PRO A 6 2.49 -10.28 0.38
N ASN A 7 3.77 -10.44 0.06
CA ASN A 7 4.81 -9.66 0.70
C ASN A 7 4.61 -8.20 0.30
N THR A 8 4.60 -7.32 1.30
CA THR A 8 4.27 -5.92 1.09
C THR A 8 5.52 -5.07 1.18
N GLN A 9 5.86 -4.43 0.09
CA GLN A 9 6.94 -3.45 0.03
C GLN A 9 6.38 -2.05 0.26
N LEU A 10 7.28 -1.08 0.42
CA LEU A 10 6.90 0.33 0.46
C LEU A 10 6.57 0.80 -0.96
N PHE A 11 5.53 1.62 -1.07
CA PHE A 11 5.20 2.27 -2.34
C PHE A 11 5.62 3.73 -2.25
N LEU A 12 6.77 4.05 -2.84
CA LEU A 12 7.37 5.38 -2.77
C LEU A 12 7.70 5.87 -4.17
N ASP A 13 7.29 7.09 -4.46
CA ASP A 13 7.58 7.76 -5.74
C ASP A 13 7.16 6.91 -6.95
N GLY A 14 5.97 6.29 -6.86
CA GLY A 14 5.43 5.49 -7.96
C GLY A 14 6.04 4.10 -8.10
N GLU A 15 6.87 3.67 -7.18
CA GLU A 15 7.56 2.38 -7.25
C GLU A 15 7.38 1.58 -5.98
N TRP A 16 7.25 0.26 -6.13
CA TRP A 16 7.34 -0.69 -5.03
C TRP A 16 8.81 -0.95 -4.75
N ARG A 17 9.21 -0.78 -3.49
CA ARG A 17 10.62 -0.96 -3.09
C ARG A 17 10.75 -1.46 -1.66
N ASP A 18 11.88 -2.09 -1.37
CA ASP A 18 12.23 -2.43 0.01
C ASP A 18 12.62 -1.15 0.76
N SER A 19 12.57 -1.22 2.09
CA SER A 19 13.13 -0.13 2.90
C SER A 19 14.64 0.00 2.66
N VAL A 20 15.20 1.16 2.97
CA VAL A 20 16.64 1.40 2.82
C VAL A 20 17.44 0.39 3.65
N SER A 21 16.98 0.09 4.86
CA SER A 21 17.61 -0.90 5.74
C SER A 21 17.37 -2.34 5.32
N LYS A 22 16.39 -2.56 4.43
CA LYS A 22 15.92 -3.88 4.00
C LYS A 22 15.35 -4.74 5.13
N GLU A 23 15.02 -4.12 6.27
CA GLU A 23 14.36 -4.79 7.38
C GLU A 23 12.92 -5.11 7.04
N THR A 24 12.42 -6.21 7.57
CA THR A 24 11.03 -6.64 7.38
C THR A 24 10.39 -7.02 8.71
N LEU A 25 9.06 -6.96 8.74
CA LEU A 25 8.25 -7.47 9.83
C LEU A 25 7.43 -8.64 9.32
N GLU A 26 7.17 -9.60 10.19
CA GLU A 26 6.33 -10.75 9.84
C GLU A 26 4.85 -10.35 9.90
N ILE A 27 4.08 -10.82 8.92
CA ILE A 27 2.63 -10.70 8.92
C ILE A 27 2.07 -12.01 9.44
N ILE A 28 1.29 -11.92 10.52
CA ILE A 28 0.75 -13.09 11.21
C ILE A 28 -0.75 -13.15 10.98
N ASN A 29 -1.25 -14.33 10.59
CA ASN A 29 -2.68 -14.58 10.52
C ASN A 29 -3.24 -14.64 11.96
N PRO A 30 -4.10 -13.69 12.36
CA PRO A 30 -4.59 -13.66 13.75
C PRO A 30 -5.39 -14.89 14.15
N ALA A 31 -6.00 -15.58 13.19
CA ALA A 31 -6.81 -16.74 13.47
C ALA A 31 -5.98 -18.00 13.76
N THR A 32 -4.83 -18.16 13.08
CA THR A 32 -4.00 -19.36 13.16
C THR A 32 -2.65 -19.12 13.81
N GLU A 33 -2.27 -17.85 13.99
CA GLU A 33 -0.97 -17.42 14.49
C GLU A 33 0.21 -17.82 13.60
N GLU A 34 -0.08 -18.21 12.36
CA GLU A 34 0.95 -18.56 11.38
C GLU A 34 1.47 -17.32 10.67
N VAL A 35 2.77 -17.34 10.33
CA VAL A 35 3.38 -16.32 9.50
C VAL A 35 2.91 -16.53 8.07
N ILE A 36 2.25 -15.53 7.49
CA ILE A 36 1.68 -15.60 6.15
C ILE A 36 2.37 -14.69 5.15
N GLY A 37 3.30 -13.88 5.59
CA GLY A 37 4.03 -12.99 4.69
C GLY A 37 4.97 -12.08 5.46
N LYS A 38 5.56 -11.15 4.73
CA LYS A 38 6.46 -10.13 5.28
C LYS A 38 6.09 -8.77 4.75
N LEU A 39 6.31 -7.75 5.56
CA LEU A 39 6.16 -6.37 5.11
C LEU A 39 7.44 -5.59 5.38
N SER A 40 7.75 -4.64 4.52
CA SER A 40 8.92 -3.80 4.67
C SER A 40 8.78 -2.90 5.90
N HIS A 41 9.84 -2.82 6.72
CA HIS A 41 9.87 -1.97 7.90
C HIS A 41 10.52 -0.63 7.53
N ALA A 42 9.71 0.41 7.41
CA ALA A 42 10.19 1.75 7.07
C ALA A 42 10.96 2.37 8.22
N ARG A 43 12.00 3.11 7.88
CA ARG A 43 12.80 3.88 8.81
C ARG A 43 12.75 5.36 8.44
N LYS A 44 13.48 6.18 9.18
CA LYS A 44 13.50 7.62 8.95
C LYS A 44 13.94 7.98 7.52
N GLU A 45 14.92 7.27 6.98
CA GLU A 45 15.42 7.50 5.61
C GLU A 45 14.32 7.27 4.58
N ASP A 46 13.47 6.26 4.79
CA ASP A 46 12.34 6.00 3.91
C ASP A 46 11.30 7.12 4.00
N LEU A 47 11.07 7.63 5.20
CA LEU A 47 10.16 8.76 5.41
C LEU A 47 10.67 10.01 4.69
N ASP A 48 11.97 10.28 4.76
CA ASP A 48 12.57 11.42 4.07
C ASP A 48 12.38 11.31 2.55
N ILE A 49 12.57 10.13 1.99
CA ILE A 49 12.30 9.87 0.57
C ILE A 49 10.83 10.12 0.25
N ALA A 50 9.93 9.61 1.09
CA ALA A 50 8.50 9.76 0.89
C ALA A 50 8.07 11.23 0.93
N LEU A 51 8.57 12.00 1.89
CA LEU A 51 8.23 13.42 2.01
C LEU A 51 8.75 14.23 0.83
N THR A 52 9.96 13.94 0.37
CA THR A 52 10.53 14.61 -0.81
C THR A 52 9.70 14.31 -2.05
N ALA A 53 9.32 13.06 -2.25
CA ALA A 53 8.49 12.65 -3.38
C ALA A 53 7.10 13.28 -3.31
N ALA A 54 6.50 13.32 -2.13
CA ALA A 54 5.17 13.91 -1.93
C ALA A 54 5.19 15.42 -2.22
N ASP A 55 6.19 16.14 -1.75
CA ASP A 55 6.33 17.58 -2.02
C ASP A 55 6.48 17.85 -3.52
N LYS A 56 7.31 17.08 -4.18
CA LYS A 56 7.50 17.20 -5.63
C LYS A 56 6.21 16.88 -6.40
N ALA A 57 5.51 15.83 -6.00
CA ALA A 57 4.26 15.42 -6.63
C ALA A 57 3.17 16.46 -6.42
N PHE A 58 3.10 17.08 -5.23
CA PHE A 58 2.11 18.11 -4.95
C PHE A 58 2.24 19.28 -5.91
N LYS A 59 3.45 19.71 -6.21
CA LYS A 59 3.71 20.84 -7.12
C LYS A 59 3.14 20.60 -8.52
N LYS A 60 3.07 19.34 -8.95
CA LYS A 60 2.46 18.96 -10.22
C LYS A 60 0.96 18.77 -10.08
N TRP A 61 0.54 18.07 -9.03
CA TRP A 61 -0.86 17.70 -8.84
C TRP A 61 -1.76 18.92 -8.63
N LYS A 62 -1.29 19.92 -7.92
CA LYS A 62 -2.08 21.13 -7.67
C LYS A 62 -2.46 21.88 -8.96
N ASP A 63 -1.66 21.71 -10.02
CA ASP A 63 -1.89 22.36 -11.31
C ASP A 63 -2.76 21.52 -12.25
N VAL A 64 -3.07 20.28 -11.86
CA VAL A 64 -4.01 19.44 -12.61
C VAL A 64 -5.43 19.94 -12.36
N SER A 65 -6.23 20.12 -13.42
CA SER A 65 -7.58 20.63 -13.29
C SER A 65 -8.45 19.72 -12.42
N ALA A 66 -9.46 20.30 -11.77
CA ALA A 66 -10.41 19.52 -10.98
C ALA A 66 -11.09 18.43 -11.81
N TYR A 67 -11.38 18.71 -13.06
CA TYR A 67 -11.98 17.75 -13.98
C TYR A 67 -11.06 16.55 -14.22
N GLU A 68 -9.79 16.80 -14.52
CA GLU A 68 -8.82 15.72 -14.75
C GLU A 68 -8.55 14.90 -13.48
N ARG A 69 -8.46 15.57 -12.31
CA ARG A 69 -8.32 14.87 -11.03
C ARG A 69 -9.53 13.98 -10.76
N SER A 70 -10.72 14.47 -11.04
CA SER A 70 -11.96 13.69 -10.90
C SER A 70 -11.95 12.43 -11.75
N LYS A 71 -11.47 12.53 -13.00
CA LYS A 71 -11.39 11.38 -13.90
C LYS A 71 -10.46 10.30 -13.33
N ILE A 72 -9.30 10.70 -12.83
CA ILE A 72 -8.33 9.78 -12.25
C ILE A 72 -8.92 9.08 -11.01
N MET A 73 -9.57 9.84 -10.13
CA MET A 73 -10.17 9.31 -8.93
C MET A 73 -11.34 8.36 -9.22
N ARG A 74 -12.16 8.67 -10.23
CA ARG A 74 -13.26 7.79 -10.65
C ARG A 74 -12.72 6.47 -11.20
N LYS A 75 -11.67 6.53 -12.00
CA LYS A 75 -11.03 5.33 -12.51
C LYS A 75 -10.47 4.47 -11.38
N ALA A 76 -9.83 5.10 -10.40
CA ALA A 76 -9.33 4.39 -9.22
C ALA A 76 -10.46 3.72 -8.45
N ALA A 77 -11.59 4.40 -8.27
CA ALA A 77 -12.76 3.84 -7.60
C ALA A 77 -13.34 2.63 -8.35
N ASP A 78 -13.40 2.71 -9.68
CA ASP A 78 -13.88 1.60 -10.51
C ASP A 78 -12.98 0.38 -10.39
N ILE A 79 -11.68 0.58 -10.41
CA ILE A 79 -10.71 -0.50 -10.21
C ILE A 79 -10.86 -1.11 -8.82
N PHE A 80 -11.03 -0.28 -7.81
CA PHE A 80 -11.23 -0.72 -6.43
C PHE A 80 -12.48 -1.61 -6.33
N ARG A 81 -13.60 -1.19 -6.91
CA ARG A 81 -14.83 -1.99 -6.92
C ARG A 81 -14.66 -3.32 -7.65
N SER A 82 -13.90 -3.32 -8.75
CA SER A 82 -13.65 -4.55 -9.51
C SER A 82 -12.84 -5.57 -8.73
N ARG A 83 -12.13 -5.13 -7.68
CA ARG A 83 -11.30 -5.98 -6.83
C ARG A 83 -11.84 -6.12 -5.41
N ALA A 84 -13.12 -5.82 -5.22
CA ALA A 84 -13.72 -5.77 -3.88
C ALA A 84 -13.56 -7.09 -3.11
N ASP A 85 -13.80 -8.23 -3.76
CA ASP A 85 -13.67 -9.54 -3.11
C ASP A 85 -12.23 -9.83 -2.67
N TYR A 86 -11.27 -9.52 -3.51
CA TYR A 86 -9.86 -9.70 -3.18
C TYR A 86 -9.43 -8.80 -2.02
N ILE A 87 -9.84 -7.55 -2.07
CA ILE A 87 -9.51 -6.57 -1.02
C ILE A 87 -10.14 -6.97 0.31
N ALA A 88 -11.40 -7.44 0.28
CA ALA A 88 -12.07 -7.91 1.49
C ALA A 88 -11.33 -9.09 2.13
N LYS A 89 -10.83 -10.01 1.32
CA LYS A 89 -10.03 -11.14 1.83
C LYS A 89 -8.72 -10.68 2.45
N LEU A 90 -8.04 -9.72 1.84
CA LEU A 90 -6.82 -9.16 2.41
C LEU A 90 -7.08 -8.51 3.76
N LEU A 91 -8.17 -7.75 3.88
CA LEU A 91 -8.55 -7.13 5.16
C LEU A 91 -8.83 -8.17 6.22
N THR A 92 -9.54 -9.23 5.86
CA THR A 92 -9.85 -10.32 6.79
C THR A 92 -8.59 -10.97 7.32
N LEU A 93 -7.63 -11.27 6.46
CA LEU A 93 -6.38 -11.89 6.87
C LEU A 93 -5.52 -10.96 7.72
N SER A 94 -5.58 -9.66 7.48
CA SER A 94 -4.78 -8.68 8.18
C SER A 94 -5.39 -8.26 9.53
N LEU A 95 -6.72 -8.16 9.59
CA LEU A 95 -7.42 -7.54 10.70
C LEU A 95 -8.43 -8.45 11.41
N ILE A 96 -8.38 -9.73 11.12
CA ILE A 96 -9.35 -10.67 11.70
C ILE A 96 -9.26 -10.62 13.24
N HIS A 97 -10.40 -10.58 13.91
CA HIS A 97 -10.50 -10.55 15.39
C HIS A 97 -9.93 -9.31 16.08
N ILE A 98 -9.85 -8.21 15.38
CA ILE A 98 -9.51 -6.94 16.02
C ILE A 98 -10.75 -6.31 16.65
#